data_ddca0851be2548d212cc6c16f1198f0e
#
_entry.id   ddca0851be2548d212cc6c16f1198f0e
#
_cell.length_a   1.000
_cell.length_b   1.000
_cell.length_c   1.000
_cell.angle_alpha   90.00
_cell.angle_beta   90.00
_cell.angle_gamma   90.00
#
_symmetry.space_group_name_H-M   'P 1'
#
loop_
_entity.id
_entity.type
_entity.pdbx_description
1 polymer ?
#
loop_
_entity_poly.entity_id
_entity_poly.type
_entity_poly.pdbx_seq_one_letter_code
_entity_poly.pdbx_strand_id
1 'polypeptide(L)'
;MALKALFLNCTLKKSPEVSNTRAFIDKSITIFKELDVETEVIRVIDYTIKFGNSTDMGSGDQWPAIHNKIKQADIVIIATPVWRGDRGSIAKMVSERMDGLFSDDHNQNDQYMTYNKVAGALVDGNEDGAKKAISSILFDLSEHGFTLAVNPFSYYVGEAGPGPSYIEAEGDKHEFTNNMLLIMVHNMVHLAKLLKDNPYPIKLSQVNQKAKIMSK
;
A
#
# COMPACT_ATOMS: atom_id res chain seq x y z
N MET A 1 20.91 6.95 3.59
CA MET A 1 20.12 7.12 2.35
C MET A 1 18.71 7.58 2.73
N ALA A 2 18.12 8.49 1.98
CA ALA A 2 16.73 8.90 2.19
C ALA A 2 15.78 7.70 2.07
N LEU A 3 14.66 7.72 2.80
CA LEU A 3 13.59 6.74 2.64
C LEU A 3 12.80 7.04 1.36
N LYS A 4 12.23 5.98 0.76
CA LYS A 4 11.36 6.08 -0.41
C LYS A 4 9.97 5.55 -0.10
N ALA A 5 8.95 6.37 -0.33
CA ALA A 5 7.55 5.98 -0.24
C ALA A 5 6.92 5.88 -1.63
N LEU A 6 6.35 4.72 -1.94
CA LEU A 6 5.62 4.44 -3.17
C LEU A 6 4.13 4.42 -2.89
N PHE A 7 3.37 5.22 -3.62
CA PHE A 7 1.92 5.21 -3.61
C PHE A 7 1.39 4.49 -4.85
N LEU A 8 0.57 3.47 -4.62
CA LEU A 8 -0.19 2.80 -5.66
C LEU A 8 -1.59 3.40 -5.69
N ASN A 9 -1.81 4.35 -6.62
CA ASN A 9 -3.12 4.97 -6.83
C ASN A 9 -4.03 4.03 -7.60
N CYS A 10 -4.93 3.37 -6.88
CA CYS A 10 -5.87 2.38 -7.38
C CYS A 10 -7.25 2.99 -7.76
N THR A 11 -7.26 4.28 -8.17
CA THR A 11 -8.46 4.89 -8.76
C THR A 11 -8.93 4.13 -10.00
N LEU A 12 -10.24 4.17 -10.28
CA LEU A 12 -10.81 3.63 -11.52
C LEU A 12 -10.75 4.61 -12.71
N LYS A 13 -10.25 5.84 -12.47
CA LYS A 13 -10.15 6.89 -13.47
C LYS A 13 -8.76 6.89 -14.10
N LYS A 14 -8.68 6.76 -15.43
CA LYS A 14 -7.44 6.82 -16.18
C LYS A 14 -6.92 8.27 -16.32
N SER A 15 -5.61 8.44 -16.44
CA SER A 15 -5.03 9.77 -16.74
C SER A 15 -5.53 10.30 -18.09
N PRO A 16 -5.85 11.61 -18.23
CA PRO A 16 -5.65 12.69 -17.25
C PRO A 16 -6.84 12.98 -16.34
N GLU A 17 -7.84 12.11 -16.22
CA GLU A 17 -9.04 12.38 -15.41
C GLU A 17 -8.69 12.71 -13.95
N VAL A 18 -9.46 13.63 -13.35
CA VAL A 18 -9.30 14.05 -11.96
C VAL A 18 -9.65 12.89 -11.03
N SER A 19 -8.77 12.58 -10.08
CA SER A 19 -8.92 11.50 -9.12
C SER A 19 -8.96 12.03 -7.69
N ASN A 20 -10.02 11.73 -6.95
CA ASN A 20 -10.14 12.04 -5.52
C ASN A 20 -9.04 11.33 -4.73
N THR A 21 -8.80 10.05 -5.02
CA THR A 21 -7.71 9.26 -4.42
C THR A 21 -6.34 9.91 -4.65
N ARG A 22 -6.11 10.51 -5.84
CA ARG A 22 -4.87 11.25 -6.10
C ARG A 22 -4.75 12.50 -5.24
N ALA A 23 -5.83 13.26 -5.08
CA ALA A 23 -5.82 14.45 -4.22
C ALA A 23 -5.51 14.08 -2.76
N PHE A 24 -6.04 12.97 -2.27
CA PHE A 24 -5.73 12.47 -0.94
C PHE A 24 -4.26 12.01 -0.80
N ILE A 25 -3.72 11.34 -1.82
CA ILE A 25 -2.29 11.02 -1.90
C ILE A 25 -1.44 12.30 -1.85
N ASP A 26 -1.78 13.33 -2.61
CA ASP A 26 -1.02 14.58 -2.68
C ASP A 26 -0.96 15.27 -1.31
N LYS A 27 -2.04 15.23 -0.53
CA LYS A 27 -2.04 15.69 0.86
C LYS A 27 -1.07 14.89 1.73
N SER A 28 -1.03 13.56 1.56
CA SER A 28 -0.07 12.69 2.26
C SER A 28 1.39 13.01 1.90
N ILE A 29 1.66 13.25 0.62
CA ILE A 29 2.99 13.58 0.11
C ILE A 29 3.56 14.83 0.77
N THR A 30 2.75 15.84 1.09
CA THR A 30 3.25 17.04 1.79
C THR A 30 3.87 16.69 3.14
N ILE A 31 3.25 15.78 3.89
CA ILE A 31 3.75 15.34 5.21
C ILE A 31 5.01 14.48 5.07
N PHE A 32 5.06 13.56 4.08
CA PHE A 32 6.25 12.76 3.81
C PHE A 32 7.45 13.63 3.45
N LYS A 33 7.25 14.70 2.68
CA LYS A 33 8.30 15.65 2.31
C LYS A 33 8.83 16.43 3.51
N GLU A 34 7.98 16.81 4.46
CA GLU A 34 8.39 17.44 5.73
C GLU A 34 9.30 16.54 6.58
N LEU A 35 9.24 15.22 6.35
CA LEU A 35 10.06 14.21 7.03
C LEU A 35 11.24 13.69 6.17
N ASP A 36 11.61 14.41 5.10
CA ASP A 36 12.71 14.09 4.18
C ASP A 36 12.57 12.70 3.51
N VAL A 37 11.35 12.30 3.16
CA VAL A 37 11.05 11.06 2.43
C VAL A 37 10.81 11.35 0.96
N GLU A 38 11.53 10.67 0.08
CA GLU A 38 11.26 10.69 -1.36
C GLU A 38 9.93 9.99 -1.66
N THR A 39 9.14 10.56 -2.56
CA THR A 39 7.82 10.01 -2.89
C THR A 39 7.65 9.76 -4.38
N GLU A 40 7.05 8.63 -4.73
CA GLU A 40 6.66 8.28 -6.09
C GLU A 40 5.18 7.84 -6.10
N VAL A 41 4.44 8.21 -7.15
CA VAL A 41 3.04 7.81 -7.33
C VAL A 41 2.89 7.07 -8.65
N ILE A 42 2.32 5.89 -8.60
CA ILE A 42 1.91 5.11 -9.77
C ILE A 42 0.39 5.10 -9.83
N ARG A 43 -0.19 5.61 -10.91
CA ARG A 43 -1.62 5.41 -11.21
C ARG A 43 -1.77 4.06 -11.91
N VAL A 44 -2.19 3.07 -11.17
CA VAL A 44 -2.14 1.65 -11.59
C VAL A 44 -2.95 1.38 -12.85
N ILE A 45 -4.12 2.01 -13.02
CA ILE A 45 -5.00 1.82 -14.18
C ILE A 45 -4.39 2.34 -15.50
N ASP A 46 -3.32 3.15 -15.45
CA ASP A 46 -2.63 3.62 -16.64
C ASP A 46 -1.76 2.52 -17.28
N TYR A 47 -1.51 1.45 -16.55
CA TYR A 47 -0.73 0.29 -17.00
C TYR A 47 -1.64 -0.83 -17.50
N THR A 48 -1.19 -1.53 -18.52
CA THR A 48 -1.82 -2.79 -18.94
C THR A 48 -1.36 -3.91 -18.02
N ILE A 49 -2.23 -4.32 -17.10
CA ILE A 49 -1.93 -5.38 -16.13
C ILE A 49 -2.82 -6.57 -16.40
N LYS A 50 -2.21 -7.72 -16.63
CA LYS A 50 -2.94 -8.99 -16.79
C LYS A 50 -3.36 -9.54 -15.43
N PHE A 51 -4.54 -10.16 -15.39
CA PHE A 51 -4.98 -10.91 -14.21
C PHE A 51 -4.06 -12.11 -13.96
N GLY A 52 -3.82 -12.42 -12.71
CA GLY A 52 -2.99 -13.54 -12.27
C GLY A 52 -2.27 -13.24 -10.98
N ASN A 53 -1.41 -14.14 -10.57
CA ASN A 53 -0.70 -14.09 -9.28
C ASN A 53 0.83 -14.25 -9.42
N SER A 54 1.37 -14.22 -10.64
CA SER A 54 2.80 -14.30 -10.87
C SER A 54 3.41 -12.92 -11.09
N THR A 55 4.72 -12.79 -10.90
CA THR A 55 5.49 -11.56 -11.16
C THR A 55 5.33 -11.08 -12.60
N ASP A 56 5.27 -12.00 -13.56
CA ASP A 56 5.05 -11.72 -14.99
C ASP A 56 4.03 -12.71 -15.56
N MET A 57 2.97 -12.19 -16.16
CA MET A 57 1.91 -12.95 -16.85
C MET A 57 2.11 -12.98 -18.37
N GLY A 58 3.32 -12.71 -18.83
CA GLY A 58 3.75 -12.83 -20.23
C GLY A 58 3.53 -11.58 -21.08
N SER A 59 3.68 -11.72 -22.38
CA SER A 59 3.73 -10.60 -23.34
C SER A 59 2.64 -9.55 -23.15
N GLY A 60 3.06 -8.29 -23.02
CA GLY A 60 2.16 -7.13 -22.81
C GLY A 60 1.75 -6.86 -21.36
N ASP A 61 2.19 -7.68 -20.40
CA ASP A 61 1.97 -7.38 -18.96
C ASP A 61 2.97 -6.33 -18.48
N GLN A 62 2.47 -5.20 -17.97
CA GLN A 62 3.30 -4.12 -17.45
C GLN A 62 3.46 -4.19 -15.92
N TRP A 63 2.86 -5.19 -15.25
CA TRP A 63 3.02 -5.39 -13.82
C TRP A 63 4.49 -5.53 -13.38
N PRO A 64 5.41 -6.18 -14.08
CA PRO A 64 6.81 -6.28 -13.68
C PRO A 64 7.47 -4.93 -13.38
N ALA A 65 7.09 -3.87 -14.10
CA ALA A 65 7.60 -2.52 -13.82
C ALA A 65 7.13 -1.98 -12.46
N ILE A 66 5.85 -2.19 -12.11
CA ILE A 66 5.27 -1.79 -10.81
C ILE A 66 5.89 -2.65 -9.69
N HIS A 67 5.98 -3.95 -9.91
CA HIS A 67 6.56 -4.91 -9.00
C HIS A 67 8.00 -4.54 -8.58
N ASN A 68 8.82 -4.16 -9.56
CA ASN A 68 10.18 -3.67 -9.30
C ASN A 68 10.20 -2.39 -8.45
N LYS A 69 9.25 -1.48 -8.65
CA LYS A 69 9.12 -0.27 -7.80
C LYS A 69 8.73 -0.62 -6.36
N ILE A 70 7.83 -1.59 -6.18
CA ILE A 70 7.46 -2.11 -4.85
C ILE A 70 8.71 -2.66 -4.13
N LYS A 71 9.54 -3.43 -4.82
CA LYS A 71 10.79 -3.97 -4.25
C LYS A 71 11.83 -2.90 -3.89
N GLN A 72 11.82 -1.75 -4.55
CA GLN A 72 12.76 -0.66 -4.31
C GLN A 72 12.30 0.33 -3.23
N ALA A 73 11.01 0.37 -2.89
CA ALA A 73 10.46 1.25 -1.89
C ALA A 73 10.77 0.77 -0.46
N ASP A 74 10.91 1.69 0.49
CA ASP A 74 10.98 1.41 1.93
C ASP A 74 9.56 1.41 2.55
N ILE A 75 8.66 2.20 1.97
CA ILE A 75 7.26 2.36 2.39
C ILE A 75 6.36 2.18 1.18
N VAL A 76 5.32 1.34 1.28
CA VAL A 76 4.33 1.12 0.20
C VAL A 76 2.93 1.44 0.71
N ILE A 77 2.21 2.28 -0.02
CA ILE A 77 0.86 2.70 0.34
C ILE A 77 -0.11 2.36 -0.78
N ILE A 78 -1.10 1.52 -0.49
CA ILE A 78 -2.22 1.26 -1.41
C ILE A 78 -3.29 2.31 -1.15
N ALA A 79 -3.59 3.12 -2.16
CA ALA A 79 -4.61 4.16 -2.09
C ALA A 79 -5.77 3.81 -3.02
N THR A 80 -7.01 3.76 -2.51
CA THR A 80 -8.17 3.26 -3.25
C THR A 80 -9.46 3.99 -2.88
N PRO A 81 -10.36 4.21 -3.86
CA PRO A 81 -11.72 4.58 -3.51
C PRO A 81 -12.49 3.39 -2.90
N VAL A 82 -13.48 3.70 -2.06
CA VAL A 82 -14.50 2.71 -1.64
C VAL A 82 -15.41 2.41 -2.83
N TRP A 83 -15.65 1.13 -3.06
CA TRP A 83 -16.65 0.65 -4.00
C TRP A 83 -17.41 -0.54 -3.41
N ARG A 84 -18.76 -0.44 -3.34
CA ARG A 84 -19.60 -1.50 -2.80
C ARG A 84 -19.19 -1.97 -1.42
N GLY A 85 -18.84 -1.03 -0.55
CA GLY A 85 -18.48 -1.32 0.83
C GLY A 85 -17.09 -1.94 1.03
N ASP A 86 -16.22 -1.96 0.00
CA ASP A 86 -14.86 -2.50 0.08
C ASP A 86 -13.91 -1.68 -0.83
N ARG A 87 -12.66 -2.09 -0.95
CA ARG A 87 -11.67 -1.52 -1.87
C ARG A 87 -12.09 -1.67 -3.33
N GLY A 88 -11.69 -0.74 -4.17
CA GLY A 88 -11.93 -0.82 -5.61
C GLY A 88 -11.21 -2.02 -6.25
N SER A 89 -11.71 -2.46 -7.42
CA SER A 89 -11.19 -3.63 -8.15
C SER A 89 -9.70 -3.53 -8.48
N ILE A 90 -9.18 -2.33 -8.78
CA ILE A 90 -7.76 -2.12 -9.06
C ILE A 90 -6.90 -2.44 -7.81
N ALA A 91 -7.33 -2.05 -6.61
CA ALA A 91 -6.62 -2.39 -5.39
C ALA A 91 -6.64 -3.90 -5.10
N LYS A 92 -7.77 -4.58 -5.40
CA LYS A 92 -7.84 -6.04 -5.29
C LYS A 92 -6.89 -6.73 -6.28
N MET A 93 -6.87 -6.28 -7.53
CA MET A 93 -5.93 -6.78 -8.54
C MET A 93 -4.46 -6.57 -8.11
N VAL A 94 -4.12 -5.41 -7.56
CA VAL A 94 -2.76 -5.15 -7.02
C VAL A 94 -2.40 -6.18 -5.96
N SER A 95 -3.29 -6.44 -4.98
CA SER A 95 -3.06 -7.46 -3.95
C SER A 95 -2.82 -8.84 -4.55
N GLU A 96 -3.63 -9.27 -5.51
CA GLU A 96 -3.46 -10.57 -6.18
C GLU A 96 -2.15 -10.65 -6.97
N ARG A 97 -1.76 -9.57 -7.64
CA ARG A 97 -0.51 -9.51 -8.39
C ARG A 97 0.73 -9.48 -7.49
N MET A 98 0.61 -8.98 -6.27
CA MET A 98 1.69 -9.00 -5.26
C MET A 98 2.03 -10.42 -4.78
N ASP A 99 1.18 -11.41 -5.00
CA ASP A 99 1.45 -12.81 -4.68
C ASP A 99 2.75 -13.33 -5.36
N GLY A 100 3.10 -12.76 -6.51
CA GLY A 100 4.38 -13.03 -7.18
C GLY A 100 5.62 -12.74 -6.34
N LEU A 101 5.52 -11.91 -5.28
CA LEU A 101 6.63 -11.61 -4.36
C LEU A 101 7.14 -12.85 -3.61
N PHE A 102 6.29 -13.86 -3.41
CA PHE A 102 6.68 -15.13 -2.78
C PHE A 102 7.59 -16.00 -3.64
N SER A 103 7.54 -15.81 -4.95
CA SER A 103 8.35 -16.55 -5.93
C SER A 103 9.60 -15.79 -6.37
N ASP A 104 9.80 -14.58 -5.89
CA ASP A 104 10.99 -13.77 -6.18
C ASP A 104 12.23 -14.26 -5.43
N ASP A 105 13.38 -13.68 -5.79
CA ASP A 105 14.60 -13.84 -5.03
C ASP A 105 14.38 -13.38 -3.58
N HIS A 106 14.90 -14.16 -2.64
CA HIS A 106 14.89 -13.84 -1.22
C HIS A 106 16.16 -13.09 -0.82
N ASN A 107 16.09 -12.38 0.31
CA ASN A 107 17.27 -11.76 0.89
C ASN A 107 18.18 -12.81 1.56
N GLN A 108 19.30 -12.37 2.12
CA GLN A 108 20.28 -13.25 2.80
C GLN A 108 19.74 -14.06 4.00
N ASN A 109 18.52 -13.73 4.49
CA ASN A 109 17.83 -14.45 5.55
C ASN A 109 16.69 -15.33 5.00
N ASP A 110 16.68 -15.60 3.71
CA ASP A 110 15.61 -16.31 3.00
C ASP A 110 14.22 -15.66 3.18
N GLN A 111 14.19 -14.35 3.44
CA GLN A 111 12.97 -13.57 3.62
C GLN A 111 12.54 -12.96 2.28
N TYR A 112 11.24 -12.79 2.10
CA TYR A 112 10.67 -12.06 0.95
C TYR A 112 11.27 -10.65 0.85
N MET A 113 11.35 -10.09 -0.34
CA MET A 113 11.92 -8.75 -0.58
C MET A 113 11.13 -7.62 0.08
N THR A 114 9.95 -7.90 0.59
CA THR A 114 9.07 -6.99 1.35
C THR A 114 9.34 -6.97 2.86
N TYR A 115 10.07 -7.97 3.38
CA TYR A 115 10.51 -7.93 4.77
C TYR A 115 11.31 -6.66 5.06
N ASN A 116 11.17 -6.15 6.27
CA ASN A 116 11.80 -4.89 6.72
C ASN A 116 11.31 -3.63 6.00
N LYS A 117 10.21 -3.73 5.23
CA LYS A 117 9.50 -2.60 4.62
C LYS A 117 8.19 -2.36 5.35
N VAL A 118 7.74 -1.11 5.30
CA VAL A 118 6.49 -0.69 5.95
C VAL A 118 5.41 -0.51 4.90
N ALA A 119 4.18 -0.88 5.24
CA ALA A 119 3.06 -0.64 4.34
C ALA A 119 1.83 -0.08 5.05
N GLY A 120 0.92 0.52 4.26
CA GLY A 120 -0.31 1.11 4.77
C GLY A 120 -1.35 1.38 3.69
N ALA A 121 -2.47 1.99 4.09
CA ALA A 121 -3.61 2.23 3.22
C ALA A 121 -4.15 3.65 3.33
N LEU A 122 -4.53 4.23 2.18
CA LEU A 122 -5.36 5.42 2.09
C LEU A 122 -6.68 5.06 1.41
N VAL A 123 -7.80 5.43 2.01
CA VAL A 123 -9.12 5.09 1.48
C VAL A 123 -10.00 6.32 1.43
N ASP A 124 -10.53 6.63 0.26
CA ASP A 124 -11.46 7.74 0.05
C ASP A 124 -12.79 7.25 -0.52
N GLY A 125 -13.85 7.99 -0.27
CA GLY A 125 -15.17 7.68 -0.82
C GLY A 125 -16.26 8.58 -0.25
N ASN A 126 -17.48 8.33 -0.71
CA ASN A 126 -18.71 8.97 -0.23
C ASN A 126 -19.77 7.93 0.16
N GLU A 127 -19.35 6.70 0.46
CA GLU A 127 -20.17 5.61 0.95
C GLU A 127 -19.48 4.84 2.07
N ASP A 128 -20.23 4.06 2.84
CA ASP A 128 -19.69 3.20 3.88
C ASP A 128 -18.75 2.14 3.31
N GLY A 129 -17.79 1.67 4.14
CA GLY A 129 -16.90 0.57 3.78
C GLY A 129 -15.41 0.86 3.91
N ALA A 130 -15.00 2.09 4.26
CA ALA A 130 -13.58 2.42 4.38
C ALA A 130 -12.84 1.48 5.35
N LYS A 131 -13.42 1.18 6.52
CA LYS A 131 -12.81 0.27 7.50
C LYS A 131 -12.69 -1.16 6.97
N LYS A 132 -13.66 -1.62 6.19
CA LYS A 132 -13.62 -2.93 5.52
C LYS A 132 -12.53 -2.97 4.46
N ALA A 133 -12.45 -1.95 3.61
CA ALA A 133 -11.41 -1.80 2.61
C ALA A 133 -10.01 -1.79 3.23
N ILE A 134 -9.82 -0.99 4.31
CA ILE A 134 -8.58 -0.92 5.07
C ILE A 134 -8.20 -2.30 5.62
N SER A 135 -9.12 -3.00 6.30
CA SER A 135 -8.84 -4.31 6.90
C SER A 135 -8.43 -5.34 5.84
N SER A 136 -9.06 -5.33 4.67
CA SER A 136 -8.70 -6.19 3.54
C SER A 136 -7.29 -5.88 3.01
N ILE A 137 -6.96 -4.60 2.84
CA ILE A 137 -5.65 -4.16 2.35
C ILE A 137 -4.55 -4.49 3.36
N LEU A 138 -4.75 -4.18 4.64
CA LEU A 138 -3.74 -4.42 5.67
C LEU A 138 -3.47 -5.90 5.90
N PHE A 139 -4.52 -6.74 5.82
CA PHE A 139 -4.35 -8.18 5.85
C PHE A 139 -3.46 -8.67 4.70
N ASP A 140 -3.80 -8.29 3.46
CA ASP A 140 -3.01 -8.69 2.29
C ASP A 140 -1.56 -8.19 2.39
N LEU A 141 -1.32 -6.94 2.80
CA LEU A 141 0.03 -6.40 2.97
C LEU A 141 0.84 -7.16 4.02
N SER A 142 0.21 -7.54 5.14
CA SER A 142 0.83 -8.37 6.18
C SER A 142 1.22 -9.75 5.65
N GLU A 143 0.32 -10.42 4.93
CA GLU A 143 0.60 -11.72 4.29
C GLU A 143 1.75 -11.61 3.28
N HIS A 144 1.84 -10.49 2.53
CA HIS A 144 2.96 -10.24 1.61
C HIS A 144 4.29 -9.85 2.29
N GLY A 145 4.38 -9.96 3.63
CA GLY A 145 5.63 -9.78 4.38
C GLY A 145 5.96 -8.35 4.78
N PHE A 146 5.06 -7.39 4.57
CA PHE A 146 5.27 -6.02 5.07
C PHE A 146 5.01 -5.91 6.58
N THR A 147 5.73 -5.00 7.21
CA THR A 147 5.47 -4.60 8.59
C THR A 147 4.46 -3.45 8.64
N LEU A 148 3.47 -3.57 9.51
CA LEU A 148 2.46 -2.54 9.71
C LEU A 148 2.78 -1.70 10.94
N ALA A 149 2.80 -0.37 10.77
CA ALA A 149 2.98 0.58 11.87
C ALA A 149 1.70 0.67 12.74
N VAL A 150 1.75 1.40 13.84
CA VAL A 150 0.54 1.78 14.59
C VAL A 150 -0.28 2.73 13.73
N ASN A 151 -1.58 2.45 13.54
CA ASN A 151 -2.49 3.19 12.67
C ASN A 151 -1.93 3.39 11.24
N PRO A 152 -1.62 2.32 10.48
CA PRO A 152 -0.97 2.41 9.17
C PRO A 152 -1.96 2.79 8.08
N PHE A 153 -2.95 3.63 8.38
CA PHE A 153 -4.00 4.05 7.45
C PHE A 153 -4.57 5.42 7.80
N SER A 154 -5.13 6.06 6.78
CA SER A 154 -6.07 7.16 6.92
C SER A 154 -7.22 7.02 5.92
N TYR A 155 -8.38 7.61 6.21
CA TYR A 155 -9.52 7.56 5.32
C TYR A 155 -10.39 8.82 5.39
N TYR A 156 -11.14 9.02 4.31
CA TYR A 156 -12.20 10.01 4.20
C TYR A 156 -13.42 9.37 3.53
N VAL A 157 -14.60 9.45 4.15
CA VAL A 157 -15.86 8.95 3.58
C VAL A 157 -17.01 9.97 3.62
N GLY A 158 -16.77 11.15 4.17
CA GLY A 158 -17.80 12.18 4.29
C GLY A 158 -19.04 11.70 5.05
N GLU A 159 -20.19 12.23 4.71
CA GLU A 159 -21.48 11.70 5.17
C GLU A 159 -21.80 10.42 4.39
N ALA A 160 -22.19 9.36 5.11
CA ALA A 160 -22.57 8.08 4.50
C ALA A 160 -23.81 8.27 3.60
N GLY A 161 -23.66 8.04 2.30
CA GLY A 161 -24.69 8.23 1.31
C GLY A 161 -24.20 8.95 0.05
N PRO A 162 -25.05 9.31 -0.91
CA PRO A 162 -24.66 10.00 -2.14
C PRO A 162 -24.30 11.47 -1.85
N GLY A 163 -23.20 11.68 -1.15
CA GLY A 163 -22.62 12.98 -0.84
C GLY A 163 -21.47 13.36 -1.78
N PRO A 164 -20.88 14.56 -1.59
CA PRO A 164 -19.72 15.01 -2.38
C PRO A 164 -18.50 14.13 -2.09
N SER A 165 -17.70 13.90 -3.12
CA SER A 165 -16.42 13.19 -3.03
C SER A 165 -15.34 14.06 -2.39
N TYR A 166 -14.16 13.49 -2.10
CA TYR A 166 -13.08 14.11 -1.35
C TYR A 166 -12.73 15.54 -1.79
N ILE A 167 -12.60 15.79 -3.11
CA ILE A 167 -12.25 17.12 -3.63
C ILE A 167 -13.42 18.09 -3.46
N GLU A 168 -14.63 17.68 -3.84
CA GLU A 168 -15.84 18.52 -3.78
C GLU A 168 -16.23 18.87 -2.34
N ALA A 169 -15.95 17.96 -1.40
CA ALA A 169 -16.19 18.13 0.03
C ALA A 169 -15.06 18.84 0.77
N GLU A 170 -14.04 19.33 0.06
CA GLU A 170 -12.84 19.90 0.69
C GLU A 170 -12.23 18.97 1.76
N GLY A 171 -12.17 17.67 1.45
CA GLY A 171 -11.71 16.63 2.38
C GLY A 171 -10.27 16.83 2.89
N ASP A 172 -9.47 17.63 2.18
CA ASP A 172 -8.15 18.08 2.60
C ASP A 172 -8.17 18.98 3.85
N LYS A 173 -9.34 19.54 4.20
CA LYS A 173 -9.58 20.35 5.41
C LYS A 173 -10.21 19.53 6.56
N HIS A 174 -10.57 18.27 6.32
CA HIS A 174 -11.25 17.45 7.31
C HIS A 174 -10.30 17.06 8.46
N GLU A 175 -10.55 17.63 9.65
CA GLU A 175 -9.65 17.54 10.82
C GLU A 175 -9.33 16.07 11.20
N PHE A 176 -10.35 15.24 11.36
CA PHE A 176 -10.16 13.84 11.75
C PHE A 176 -9.29 13.08 10.74
N THR A 177 -9.56 13.24 9.44
CA THR A 177 -8.77 12.59 8.37
C THR A 177 -7.32 13.06 8.39
N ASN A 178 -7.09 14.38 8.55
CA ASN A 178 -5.76 14.96 8.62
C ASN A 178 -4.99 14.49 9.87
N ASN A 179 -5.65 14.40 11.02
CA ASN A 179 -5.04 13.87 12.25
C ASN A 179 -4.60 12.40 12.05
N MET A 180 -5.47 11.57 11.51
CA MET A 180 -5.11 10.17 11.19
C MET A 180 -3.96 10.08 10.19
N LEU A 181 -3.96 10.96 9.18
CA LEU A 181 -2.91 11.01 8.17
C LEU A 181 -1.55 11.37 8.77
N LEU A 182 -1.50 12.37 9.65
CA LEU A 182 -0.29 12.76 10.38
C LEU A 182 0.23 11.60 11.24
N ILE A 183 -0.63 10.96 12.03
CA ILE A 183 -0.26 9.80 12.86
C ILE A 183 0.30 8.67 11.99
N MET A 184 -0.40 8.32 10.91
CA MET A 184 0.02 7.30 9.96
C MET A 184 1.43 7.57 9.43
N VAL A 185 1.66 8.75 8.84
CA VAL A 185 2.92 9.08 8.18
C VAL A 185 4.09 9.10 9.18
N HIS A 186 3.94 9.75 10.34
CA HIS A 186 4.98 9.78 11.37
C HIS A 186 5.34 8.37 11.85
N ASN A 187 4.35 7.53 12.13
CA ASN A 187 4.58 6.15 12.60
C ASN A 187 5.24 5.28 11.53
N MET A 188 4.81 5.41 10.27
CA MET A 188 5.40 4.65 9.15
C MET A 188 6.86 5.05 8.90
N VAL A 189 7.17 6.34 8.92
CA VAL A 189 8.54 6.85 8.74
C VAL A 189 9.44 6.42 9.89
N HIS A 190 8.96 6.51 11.13
CA HIS A 190 9.71 6.02 12.30
C HIS A 190 10.02 4.53 12.18
N LEU A 191 9.00 3.71 11.88
CA LEU A 191 9.17 2.27 11.77
C LEU A 191 10.08 1.88 10.60
N ALA A 192 9.99 2.55 9.45
CA ALA A 192 10.85 2.29 8.31
C ALA A 192 12.32 2.59 8.62
N LYS A 193 12.61 3.68 9.34
CA LYS A 193 13.98 3.98 9.84
C LYS A 193 14.45 2.87 10.78
N LEU A 194 13.63 2.49 11.76
CA LEU A 194 13.96 1.46 12.73
C LEU A 194 14.29 0.11 12.06
N LEU A 195 13.47 -0.34 11.09
CA LEU A 195 13.69 -1.61 10.39
C LEU A 195 14.89 -1.59 9.45
N LYS A 196 15.25 -0.42 8.93
CA LYS A 196 16.46 -0.26 8.11
C LYS A 196 17.73 -0.46 8.95
N ASP A 197 17.71 0.04 10.19
CA ASP A 197 18.84 -0.09 11.11
C ASP A 197 18.83 -1.43 11.90
N ASN A 198 17.62 -1.99 12.14
CA ASN A 198 17.40 -3.20 12.91
C ASN A 198 16.46 -4.16 12.17
N PRO A 199 16.93 -4.83 11.11
CA PRO A 199 16.11 -5.75 10.33
C PRO A 199 15.74 -7.00 11.13
N TYR A 200 14.62 -7.66 10.77
CA TYR A 200 14.22 -8.93 11.36
C TYR A 200 15.32 -9.99 11.20
N PRO A 201 15.82 -10.60 12.28
CA PRO A 201 16.94 -11.55 12.22
C PRO A 201 16.52 -12.97 11.83
N ILE A 202 15.22 -13.23 11.74
CA ILE A 202 14.65 -14.55 11.49
C ILE A 202 15.04 -15.09 10.11
N LYS A 203 15.50 -16.38 10.05
CA LYS A 203 15.71 -17.11 8.79
C LYS A 203 14.50 -18.00 8.49
N LEU A 204 13.76 -17.69 7.42
CA LEU A 204 12.51 -18.40 7.11
C LEU A 204 12.75 -19.87 6.78
N SER A 205 13.85 -20.22 6.13
CA SER A 205 14.21 -21.63 5.86
C SER A 205 14.34 -22.46 7.15
N GLN A 206 14.94 -21.88 8.20
CA GLN A 206 15.08 -22.56 9.50
C GLN A 206 13.72 -22.75 10.20
N VAL A 207 12.85 -21.74 10.13
CA VAL A 207 11.49 -21.83 10.67
C VAL A 207 10.68 -22.90 9.97
N ASN A 208 10.73 -22.92 8.62
CA ASN A 208 10.06 -23.93 7.82
C ASN A 208 10.55 -25.36 8.12
N GLN A 209 11.87 -25.53 8.33
CA GLN A 209 12.43 -26.82 8.73
C GLN A 209 11.93 -27.23 10.11
N LYS A 210 11.92 -26.31 11.07
CA LYS A 210 11.40 -26.57 12.43
C LYS A 210 9.93 -26.97 12.40
N ALA A 211 9.10 -26.25 11.63
CA ALA A 211 7.68 -26.58 11.47
C ALA A 211 7.45 -28.00 10.92
N LYS A 212 8.26 -28.43 9.92
CA LYS A 212 8.21 -29.81 9.41
C LYS A 212 8.59 -30.89 10.47
N ILE A 213 9.46 -30.54 11.41
CA ILE A 213 9.82 -31.43 12.50
C ILE A 213 8.68 -31.52 13.52
N MET A 214 8.05 -30.38 13.84
CA MET A 214 6.93 -30.30 14.79
C MET A 214 5.64 -30.96 14.28
N SER A 215 5.51 -31.19 12.97
CA SER A 215 4.32 -31.83 12.36
C SER A 215 4.46 -33.38 12.19
N LYS A 216 5.54 -33.96 12.70
CA LYS A 216 5.78 -35.41 12.76
C LYS A 216 5.51 -35.95 14.14
#